data_e36ad890e0579eb6b6b911da12fb72a3
#
_entry.id   e36ad890e0579eb6b6b911da12fb72a3
#
_cell.length_a   1.000
_cell.length_b   1.000
_cell.length_c   1.000
_cell.angle_alpha   90.00
_cell.angle_beta   90.00
_cell.angle_gamma   90.00
#
_symmetry.space_group_name_H-M   'P 1'
#
loop_
_entity.id
_entity.type
_entity.pdbx_description
1 polymer ?
#
loop_
_entity_poly.entity_id
_entity_poly.type
_entity_poly.pdbx_seq_one_letter_code
_entity_poly.pdbx_strand_id
1 'polypeptide(L)'
;MITVYRNSVQSWEIDQMGHMNVQFYFEKALQGCLVLWKDLEISEQNTELGNKNIFLKKAHIRFLREQRPGSPFFIQAGILDVNESSIKIYLELIETITKNPSATFNFEFSFTDNFSSNRHEKLRSNINKHK
;
A
#
# COMPACT_ATOMS: atom_id res chain seq x y z
N MET A 1 -5.55 4.94 9.98
CA MET A 1 -5.37 4.49 8.58
C MET A 1 -6.04 5.44 7.62
N ILE A 2 -5.49 5.60 6.46
CA ILE A 2 -6.07 6.45 5.42
C ILE A 2 -6.46 5.61 4.21
N THR A 3 -7.47 6.06 3.48
CA THR A 3 -7.86 5.41 2.23
C THR A 3 -6.89 5.86 1.13
N VAL A 4 -6.21 4.89 0.51
CA VAL A 4 -5.21 5.18 -0.51
C VAL A 4 -5.62 4.74 -1.92
N TYR A 5 -6.70 3.97 -2.05
CA TYR A 5 -7.13 3.45 -3.33
C TYR A 5 -8.62 3.10 -3.29
N ARG A 6 -9.35 3.41 -4.36
CA ARG A 6 -10.75 3.01 -4.54
C ARG A 6 -10.94 2.56 -5.97
N ASN A 7 -11.64 1.45 -6.15
CA ASN A 7 -11.97 0.98 -7.49
C ASN A 7 -13.01 -0.13 -7.42
N SER A 8 -13.28 -0.73 -8.57
CA SER A 8 -14.07 -1.96 -8.69
C SER A 8 -13.23 -2.99 -9.41
N VAL A 9 -13.53 -4.26 -9.19
CA VAL A 9 -12.85 -5.34 -9.92
C VAL A 9 -13.23 -5.26 -11.39
N GLN A 10 -12.24 -5.13 -12.25
CA GLN A 10 -12.44 -5.01 -13.70
C GLN A 10 -12.48 -6.38 -14.36
N SER A 11 -13.14 -6.46 -15.51
CA SER A 11 -13.32 -7.73 -16.20
C SER A 11 -12.00 -8.41 -16.60
N TRP A 12 -10.98 -7.61 -16.89
CA TRP A 12 -9.66 -8.15 -17.28
C TRP A 12 -8.81 -8.58 -16.09
N GLU A 13 -9.28 -8.36 -14.88
CA GLU A 13 -8.57 -8.72 -13.66
C GLU A 13 -8.99 -10.07 -13.11
N ILE A 14 -9.86 -10.76 -13.84
CA ILE A 14 -10.48 -11.99 -13.38
C ILE A 14 -9.76 -13.19 -13.97
N ASP A 15 -9.55 -14.21 -13.15
CA ASP A 15 -8.98 -15.48 -13.61
C ASP A 15 -10.08 -16.43 -14.08
N GLN A 16 -9.69 -17.66 -14.40
CA GLN A 16 -10.60 -18.69 -14.91
C GLN A 16 -11.68 -19.07 -13.89
N MET A 17 -11.44 -18.83 -12.63
CA MET A 17 -12.38 -19.14 -11.56
C MET A 17 -13.41 -18.03 -11.34
N GLY A 18 -13.32 -16.93 -12.07
CA GLY A 18 -14.24 -15.81 -11.92
C GLY A 18 -13.90 -14.88 -10.77
N HIS A 19 -12.68 -14.95 -10.23
CA HIS A 19 -12.23 -14.13 -9.12
C HIS A 19 -11.06 -13.26 -9.54
N MET A 20 -10.87 -12.14 -8.83
CA MET A 20 -9.75 -11.26 -9.13
C MET A 20 -8.43 -12.01 -8.94
N ASN A 21 -7.55 -11.93 -9.94
CA ASN A 21 -6.27 -12.60 -9.92
C ASN A 21 -5.36 -12.05 -8.84
N VAL A 22 -4.60 -12.92 -8.20
CA VAL A 22 -3.70 -12.58 -7.09
C VAL A 22 -2.75 -11.43 -7.43
N GLN A 23 -2.20 -11.41 -8.65
CA GLN A 23 -1.27 -10.34 -9.05
C GLN A 23 -1.91 -8.95 -9.00
N PHE A 24 -3.23 -8.85 -9.23
CA PHE A 24 -3.90 -7.56 -9.19
C PHE A 24 -4.11 -7.07 -7.76
N TYR A 25 -4.28 -7.97 -6.80
CA TYR A 25 -4.29 -7.59 -5.39
C TYR A 25 -2.98 -6.91 -5.00
N PHE A 26 -1.87 -7.54 -5.36
CA PHE A 26 -0.54 -7.04 -5.07
C PHE A 26 -0.30 -5.68 -5.75
N GLU A 27 -0.63 -5.59 -7.03
CA GLU A 27 -0.46 -4.37 -7.81
C GLU A 27 -1.24 -3.19 -7.23
N LYS A 28 -2.49 -3.43 -6.85
CA LYS A 28 -3.33 -2.37 -6.27
C LYS A 28 -2.81 -1.91 -4.92
N ALA A 29 -2.31 -2.83 -4.12
CA ALA A 29 -1.71 -2.48 -2.83
C ALA A 29 -0.46 -1.64 -3.02
N LEU A 30 0.38 -1.97 -4.00
CA LEU A 30 1.55 -1.15 -4.31
C LEU A 30 1.18 0.24 -4.79
N GLN A 31 0.13 0.35 -5.60
CA GLN A 31 -0.37 1.66 -6.02
C GLN A 31 -0.83 2.49 -4.83
N GLY A 32 -1.47 1.84 -3.87
CA GLY A 32 -1.85 2.50 -2.62
C GLY A 32 -0.63 3.02 -1.86
N CYS A 33 0.47 2.28 -1.86
CA CYS A 33 1.70 2.73 -1.22
C CYS A 33 2.27 3.98 -1.88
N LEU A 34 2.16 4.10 -3.20
CA LEU A 34 2.61 5.32 -3.89
C LEU A 34 1.85 6.55 -3.42
N VAL A 35 0.55 6.41 -3.18
CA VAL A 35 -0.26 7.50 -2.64
C VAL A 35 0.21 7.86 -1.24
N LEU A 36 0.49 6.84 -0.43
CA LEU A 36 0.98 7.06 0.92
C LEU A 36 2.34 7.77 0.93
N TRP A 37 3.26 7.38 0.02
CA TRP A 37 4.55 8.07 -0.10
C TRP A 37 4.39 9.54 -0.41
N LYS A 38 3.48 9.86 -1.31
CA LYS A 38 3.21 11.25 -1.67
C LYS A 38 2.67 12.02 -0.47
N ASP A 39 1.75 11.43 0.27
CA ASP A 39 1.18 12.06 1.45
C ASP A 39 2.22 12.29 2.54
N LEU A 40 3.20 11.41 2.64
CA LEU A 40 4.29 11.54 3.59
C LEU A 40 5.45 12.40 3.07
N GLU A 41 5.31 12.96 1.87
CA GLU A 41 6.33 13.80 1.23
C GLU A 41 7.65 13.07 0.95
N ILE A 42 7.59 11.75 0.81
CA ILE A 42 8.77 10.95 0.52
C ILE A 42 9.14 11.04 -0.95
N SER A 43 8.15 11.13 -1.82
CA SER A 43 8.32 11.02 -3.26
C SER A 43 8.91 12.26 -3.94
N GLU A 44 8.96 13.39 -3.27
CA GLU A 44 9.42 14.64 -3.87
C GLU A 44 10.83 14.57 -4.46
N GLN A 45 11.66 13.70 -3.93
CA GLN A 45 13.03 13.59 -4.35
C GLN A 45 13.29 12.49 -5.37
N ASN A 46 12.24 11.72 -5.71
CA ASN A 46 12.38 10.58 -6.58
C ASN A 46 11.22 10.46 -7.54
N THR A 47 10.81 11.61 -8.08
CA THR A 47 9.55 11.72 -8.79
C THR A 47 9.50 10.95 -10.11
N GLU A 48 10.60 10.86 -10.83
CA GLU A 48 10.60 10.29 -12.16
C GLU A 48 10.34 8.80 -12.19
N LEU A 49 10.87 8.09 -11.21
CA LEU A 49 10.73 6.64 -11.13
C LEU A 49 10.01 6.22 -9.86
N GLY A 50 9.23 7.13 -9.31
CA GLY A 50 8.48 6.85 -8.09
C GLY A 50 9.34 6.17 -7.05
N ASN A 51 10.08 6.89 -6.28
CA ASN A 51 10.81 6.34 -5.15
C ASN A 51 12.00 5.46 -5.50
N LYS A 52 12.94 5.99 -6.27
CA LYS A 52 14.18 5.28 -6.59
C LYS A 52 14.91 4.75 -5.37
N ASN A 53 14.76 5.42 -4.24
CA ASN A 53 15.48 5.10 -3.02
C ASN A 53 14.67 4.23 -2.07
N ILE A 54 13.48 3.83 -2.49
CA ILE A 54 12.61 2.96 -1.71
C ILE A 54 12.28 1.74 -2.54
N PHE A 55 12.48 0.57 -1.98
CA PHE A 55 12.11 -0.66 -2.67
C PHE A 55 11.52 -1.67 -1.69
N LEU A 56 10.64 -2.51 -2.21
CA LEU A 56 9.97 -3.53 -1.43
C LEU A 56 10.97 -4.62 -1.06
N LYS A 57 11.12 -4.87 0.23
CA LYS A 57 12.02 -5.88 0.76
C LYS A 57 11.28 -7.15 1.11
N LYS A 58 10.11 -7.02 1.73
CA LYS A 58 9.29 -8.16 2.13
C LYS A 58 7.83 -7.84 1.89
N ALA A 59 7.07 -8.86 1.50
CA ALA A 59 5.64 -8.74 1.32
C ALA A 59 4.98 -9.98 1.88
N HIS A 60 3.96 -9.78 2.70
CA HIS A 60 3.12 -10.85 3.21
C HIS A 60 1.68 -10.49 2.92
N ILE A 61 0.98 -11.36 2.20
CA ILE A 61 -0.40 -11.13 1.79
C ILE A 61 -1.27 -12.26 2.33
N ARG A 62 -2.37 -11.89 2.98
CA ARG A 62 -3.37 -12.85 3.41
C ARG A 62 -4.64 -12.61 2.63
N PHE A 63 -5.15 -13.67 2.01
CA PHE A 63 -6.42 -13.64 1.29
C PHE A 63 -7.51 -14.17 2.19
N LEU A 64 -8.52 -13.35 2.43
CA LEU A 64 -9.61 -13.68 3.35
C LEU A 64 -10.91 -13.96 2.63
N ARG A 65 -11.18 -13.24 1.55
CA ARG A 65 -12.38 -13.38 0.75
C ARG A 65 -12.06 -13.12 -0.72
N GLU A 66 -12.82 -13.71 -1.61
CA GLU A 66 -12.63 -13.55 -3.04
C GLU A 66 -13.34 -12.31 -3.53
N GLN A 67 -12.71 -11.61 -4.49
CA GLN A 67 -13.31 -10.47 -5.17
C GLN A 67 -13.84 -10.92 -6.52
N ARG A 68 -15.07 -10.53 -6.82
CA ARG A 68 -15.75 -10.89 -8.06
C ARG A 68 -15.86 -9.70 -9.00
N PRO A 69 -16.17 -9.93 -10.29
CA PRO A 69 -16.32 -8.84 -11.24
C PRO A 69 -17.30 -7.79 -10.73
N GLY A 70 -16.94 -6.53 -10.88
CA GLY A 70 -17.78 -5.42 -10.50
C GLY A 70 -17.81 -5.11 -9.01
N SER A 71 -17.18 -5.91 -8.16
CA SER A 71 -17.17 -5.66 -6.72
C SER A 71 -16.44 -4.36 -6.42
N PRO A 72 -17.09 -3.39 -5.77
CA PRO A 72 -16.42 -2.16 -5.37
C PRO A 72 -15.57 -2.43 -4.12
N PHE A 73 -14.40 -1.82 -4.07
CA PHE A 73 -13.50 -2.00 -2.94
C PHE A 73 -12.69 -0.73 -2.69
N PHE A 74 -12.11 -0.64 -1.52
CA PHE A 74 -11.14 0.39 -1.21
C PHE A 74 -10.00 -0.21 -0.39
N ILE A 75 -8.86 0.46 -0.42
CA ILE A 75 -7.69 0.03 0.33
C ILE A 75 -7.36 1.11 1.34
N GLN A 76 -7.20 0.71 2.59
CA GLN A 76 -6.73 1.57 3.67
C GLN A 76 -5.30 1.19 3.99
N ALA A 77 -4.50 2.18 4.34
CA ALA A 77 -3.10 1.98 4.69
C ALA A 77 -2.77 2.66 6.01
N GLY A 78 -1.93 2.03 6.78
CA GLY A 78 -1.40 2.58 8.01
C GLY A 78 0.07 2.20 8.14
N ILE A 79 0.80 2.96 8.93
CA ILE A 79 2.22 2.73 9.13
C ILE A 79 2.41 2.03 10.46
N LEU A 80 3.06 0.87 10.43
CA LEU A 80 3.33 0.09 11.63
C LEU A 80 4.59 0.55 12.32
N ASP A 81 5.62 0.84 11.54
CA ASP A 81 6.91 1.21 12.10
C ASP A 81 7.76 1.89 11.06
N VAL A 82 8.68 2.73 11.50
CA VAL A 82 9.67 3.37 10.65
C VAL A 82 10.98 3.49 11.42
N ASN A 83 12.07 3.23 10.72
CA ASN A 83 13.41 3.47 11.27
C ASN A 83 14.27 4.11 10.17
N GLU A 84 15.56 4.24 10.40
CA GLU A 84 16.45 4.94 9.47
C GLU A 84 16.59 4.25 8.13
N SER A 85 16.35 2.95 8.07
CA SER A 85 16.60 2.15 6.88
C SER A 85 15.36 1.48 6.29
N SER A 86 14.24 1.50 7.00
CA SER A 86 13.05 0.80 6.51
C SER A 86 11.76 1.39 7.06
N ILE A 87 10.67 1.05 6.39
CA ILE A 87 9.32 1.39 6.81
C ILE A 87 8.42 0.17 6.63
N LYS A 88 7.58 -0.10 7.63
CA LYS A 88 6.62 -1.19 7.59
C LYS A 88 5.22 -0.63 7.45
N ILE A 89 4.49 -1.12 6.47
CA ILE A 89 3.15 -0.65 6.15
C ILE A 89 2.17 -1.80 6.21
N TYR A 90 1.01 -1.52 6.78
CA TYR A 90 -0.11 -2.45 6.80
C TYR A 90 -1.21 -1.88 5.92
N LEU A 91 -1.77 -2.72 5.05
CA LEU A 91 -2.89 -2.33 4.20
C LEU A 91 -4.00 -3.36 4.31
N GLU A 92 -5.23 -2.90 4.13
CA GLU A 92 -6.40 -3.76 4.05
C GLU A 92 -7.19 -3.41 2.80
N LEU A 93 -7.51 -4.42 2.01
CA LEU A 93 -8.45 -4.28 0.91
C LEU A 93 -9.82 -4.69 1.44
N ILE A 94 -10.76 -3.76 1.40
CA ILE A 94 -12.08 -3.92 2.02
C ILE A 94 -13.15 -3.82 0.96
N GLU A 95 -14.06 -4.80 0.94
CA GLU A 95 -15.21 -4.76 0.06
C GLU A 95 -16.15 -3.65 0.53
N THR A 96 -16.50 -2.73 -0.37
CA THR A 96 -17.16 -1.48 0.01
C THR A 96 -18.57 -1.69 0.59
N ILE A 97 -19.30 -2.62 0.05
CA ILE A 97 -20.72 -2.80 0.45
C ILE A 97 -20.82 -3.51 1.79
N THR A 98 -20.12 -4.62 1.95
CA THR A 98 -20.20 -5.42 3.17
C THR A 98 -19.27 -4.92 4.27
N LYS A 99 -18.26 -4.12 3.92
CA LYS A 99 -17.21 -3.66 4.84
C LYS A 99 -16.34 -4.79 5.37
N ASN A 100 -16.36 -5.93 4.72
CA ASN A 100 -15.52 -7.06 5.11
C ASN A 100 -14.15 -6.98 4.46
N PRO A 101 -13.08 -7.27 5.20
CA PRO A 101 -11.74 -7.32 4.59
C PRO A 101 -11.63 -8.52 3.67
N SER A 102 -11.10 -8.29 2.49
CA SER A 102 -10.87 -9.33 1.49
C SER A 102 -9.42 -9.77 1.44
N ALA A 103 -8.52 -8.86 1.77
CA ALA A 103 -7.09 -9.16 1.83
C ALA A 103 -6.40 -8.20 2.78
N THR A 104 -5.32 -8.67 3.38
CA THR A 104 -4.44 -7.83 4.19
C THR A 104 -3.02 -7.95 3.66
N PHE A 105 -2.26 -6.87 3.80
CA PHE A 105 -0.90 -6.78 3.28
C PHE A 105 0.01 -6.25 4.36
N ASN A 106 1.15 -6.90 4.53
CA ASN A 106 2.23 -6.40 5.37
C ASN A 106 3.44 -6.24 4.48
N PHE A 107 3.81 -5.00 4.21
CA PHE A 107 4.94 -4.68 3.36
C PHE A 107 6.04 -4.04 4.17
N GLU A 108 7.27 -4.44 3.90
CA GLU A 108 8.44 -3.77 4.44
C GLU A 108 9.25 -3.22 3.27
N PHE A 109 9.47 -1.91 3.28
CA PHE A 109 10.28 -1.22 2.28
C PHE A 109 11.60 -0.82 2.89
N SER A 110 12.66 -0.92 2.11
CA SER A 110 13.99 -0.47 2.51
C SER A 110 14.34 0.81 1.78
N PHE A 111 15.11 1.64 2.45
CA PHE A 111 15.66 2.86 1.87
C PHE A 111 17.12 2.61 1.49
N THR A 112 17.49 2.96 0.26
CA THR A 112 18.86 2.74 -0.21
C THR A 112 19.78 3.90 0.09
N ASP A 113 19.23 5.09 0.32
CA ASP A 113 20.04 6.27 0.51
C ASP A 113 19.86 6.87 1.88
N ASN A 114 20.83 7.71 2.17
CA ASN A 114 20.88 8.46 3.39
C ASN A 114 19.70 9.39 3.51
N PHE A 115 18.71 8.99 4.24
CA PHE A 115 17.79 9.97 4.77
C PHE A 115 18.57 10.81 5.74
N SER A 116 18.62 12.11 5.52
CA SER A 116 19.17 13.00 6.50
C SER A 116 18.35 12.84 7.78
N SER A 117 18.96 13.09 8.94
CA SER A 117 18.26 12.99 10.20
C SER A 117 17.01 13.87 10.23
N ASN A 118 17.05 15.04 9.60
CA ASN A 118 15.89 15.93 9.51
C ASN A 118 14.74 15.29 8.74
N ARG A 119 15.05 14.56 7.71
CA ARG A 119 14.05 13.91 6.90
C ARG A 119 13.41 12.75 7.64
N HIS A 120 14.19 12.03 8.38
CA HIS A 120 13.70 10.95 9.22
C HIS A 120 12.74 11.49 10.29
N GLU A 121 13.07 12.59 10.91
CA GLU A 121 12.20 13.22 11.89
C GLU A 121 10.90 13.72 11.27
N LYS A 122 10.99 14.32 10.09
CA LYS A 122 9.81 14.77 9.36
C LYS A 122 8.90 13.58 9.01
N LEU A 123 9.48 12.50 8.59
CA LEU A 123 8.74 11.29 8.27
C LEU A 123 8.03 10.75 9.51
N ARG A 124 8.70 10.68 10.63
CA ARG A 124 8.09 10.25 11.90
C ARG A 124 6.95 11.14 12.32
N SER A 125 7.12 12.44 12.17
CA SER A 125 6.07 13.39 12.49
C SER A 125 4.84 13.18 11.63
N ASN A 126 5.03 12.97 10.32
CA ASN A 126 3.93 12.70 9.41
C ASN A 126 3.25 11.37 9.70
N ILE A 127 4.01 10.37 10.11
CA ILE A 127 3.47 9.06 10.49
C ILE A 127 2.51 9.18 11.66
N ASN A 128 2.83 9.99 12.64
CA ASN A 128 1.97 10.16 13.80
C ASN A 128 0.60 10.73 13.44
N LYS A 129 0.50 11.41 12.29
CA LYS A 129 -0.79 11.88 11.79
C LYS A 129 -1.65 10.78 11.20
N HIS A 130 -1.04 9.65 10.82
CA HIS A 130 -1.71 8.55 10.13
C HIS A 130 -1.88 7.29 10.98
N LYS A 131 -1.38 7.32 12.18
CA LYS A 131 -1.65 6.25 13.13
C LYS A 131 -3.10 6.34 13.67
#